data_77d9472d464941248c69b564e010cf4c
#
_entry.id   77d9472d464941248c69b564e010cf4c
#
_cell.length_a   1.000
_cell.length_b   1.000
_cell.length_c   1.000
_cell.angle_alpha   90.00
_cell.angle_beta   90.00
_cell.angle_gamma   90.00
#
_symmetry.space_group_name_H-M   'P 1'
#
loop_
_entity.id
_entity.type
_entity.pdbx_description
1 polymer ?
#
loop_
_entity_poly.entity_id
_entity_poly.type
_entity_poly.pdbx_seq_one_letter_code
_entity_poly.pdbx_strand_id
1 'polypeptide(L)'
;MDCNAGNHHKAFATNFNPEINIREITQNGRYYENGEWITTRPLEIHKALTYPNIGPRDSYLLYHEELESLVKNFPTIKRARFWMTFGQEYLTHLRVIQNIGMARIDEVEYNGMKIVPLQFLKAVLPNPQDLGENYEGETSIGCRIRGLKDGKEHTYYI
;
A
#
# COMPACT_ATOMS: atom_id res chain seq x y z
N MET A 1 6.18 -2.22 -7.11
CA MET A 1 6.13 -0.77 -6.78
C MET A 1 4.84 -0.22 -7.39
N ASP A 2 4.06 0.45 -6.59
CA ASP A 2 2.81 1.09 -7.04
C ASP A 2 2.86 2.57 -6.65
N CYS A 3 2.61 3.43 -7.64
CA CYS A 3 2.54 4.87 -7.47
C CYS A 3 1.24 5.39 -8.07
N ASN A 4 0.39 5.94 -7.22
CA ASN A 4 -0.72 6.75 -7.65
C ASN A 4 -0.36 8.23 -7.45
N ALA A 5 -0.17 8.95 -8.54
CA ALA A 5 0.11 10.39 -8.55
C ALA A 5 -1.14 11.21 -8.90
N GLY A 6 -2.30 10.57 -8.91
CA GLY A 6 -3.56 11.22 -9.24
C GLY A 6 -4.27 11.85 -8.05
N ASN A 7 -5.31 12.62 -8.37
CA ASN A 7 -6.14 13.32 -7.41
C ASN A 7 -7.62 13.11 -7.75
N HIS A 8 -8.41 12.72 -6.78
CA HIS A 8 -9.87 12.60 -6.87
C HIS A 8 -10.60 13.82 -6.34
N HIS A 9 -9.90 14.87 -5.97
CA HIS A 9 -10.46 16.08 -5.32
C HIS A 9 -11.21 15.76 -4.02
N LYS A 10 -10.84 14.68 -3.33
CA LYS A 10 -11.34 14.26 -2.03
C LYS A 10 -10.21 14.18 -1.03
N ALA A 11 -10.42 14.73 0.15
CA ALA A 11 -9.42 14.71 1.22
C ALA A 11 -9.07 13.27 1.67
N PHE A 12 -10.06 12.36 1.61
CA PHE A 12 -9.88 10.95 1.88
C PHE A 12 -10.76 10.10 0.94
N ALA A 13 -10.10 9.35 0.08
CA ALA A 13 -10.73 8.37 -0.81
C ALA A 13 -9.74 7.26 -1.12
N THR A 14 -10.24 6.08 -1.48
CA THR A 14 -9.44 4.93 -1.87
C THR A 14 -9.69 4.59 -3.34
N ASN A 15 -8.64 4.23 -4.08
CA ASN A 15 -8.75 3.92 -5.52
C ASN A 15 -9.37 2.55 -5.80
N PHE A 16 -9.44 1.70 -4.80
CA PHE A 16 -10.02 0.37 -4.85
C PHE A 16 -10.73 0.07 -3.52
N ASN A 17 -11.11 -1.19 -3.29
CA ASN A 17 -11.85 -1.58 -2.09
C ASN A 17 -11.30 -0.92 -0.81
N PRO A 18 -12.07 -0.04 -0.14
CA PRO A 18 -11.61 0.71 1.03
C PRO A 18 -11.12 -0.18 2.17
N GLU A 19 -11.76 -1.32 2.39
CA GLU A 19 -11.38 -2.25 3.45
C GLU A 19 -9.98 -2.82 3.20
N ILE A 20 -9.72 -3.31 1.98
CA ILE A 20 -8.42 -3.86 1.60
C ILE A 20 -7.35 -2.77 1.71
N ASN A 21 -7.59 -1.62 1.11
CA ASN A 21 -6.66 -0.50 1.13
C ASN A 21 -6.27 -0.07 2.55
N ILE A 22 -7.28 0.18 3.41
CA ILE A 22 -7.03 0.62 4.80
C ILE A 22 -6.29 -0.48 5.58
N ARG A 23 -6.67 -1.75 5.43
CA ARG A 23 -6.00 -2.87 6.11
C ARG A 23 -4.54 -3.01 5.70
N GLU A 24 -4.23 -2.97 4.42
CA GLU A 24 -2.86 -3.06 3.91
C GLU A 24 -1.95 -1.96 4.46
N ILE A 25 -2.45 -0.74 4.58
CA ILE A 25 -1.67 0.39 5.07
C ILE A 25 -1.53 0.35 6.61
N THR A 26 -2.52 -0.16 7.31
CA THR A 26 -2.55 -0.17 8.79
C THR A 26 -1.93 -1.41 9.42
N GLN A 27 -1.69 -2.46 8.64
CA GLN A 27 -0.98 -3.65 9.11
C GLN A 27 0.54 -3.45 9.13
N ASN A 28 1.24 -4.36 9.81
CA ASN A 28 2.69 -4.37 9.82
C ASN A 28 3.25 -4.54 8.40
N GLY A 29 4.28 -3.77 8.08
CA GLY A 29 5.07 -3.98 6.89
C GLY A 29 5.88 -5.28 7.01
N ARG A 30 6.14 -5.95 5.88
CA ARG A 30 6.98 -7.16 5.87
C ARG A 30 7.73 -7.26 4.56
N TYR A 31 9.01 -7.59 4.64
CA TYR A 31 9.86 -7.74 3.47
C TYR A 31 10.87 -8.87 3.67
N TYR A 32 11.43 -9.36 2.56
CA TYR A 32 12.45 -10.40 2.57
C TYR A 32 13.82 -9.81 2.32
N GLU A 33 14.80 -10.23 3.14
CA GLU A 33 16.20 -9.83 3.03
C GLU A 33 17.12 -10.97 3.45
N ASN A 34 18.01 -11.41 2.55
CA ASN A 34 19.08 -12.40 2.80
C ASN A 34 18.63 -13.69 3.50
N GLY A 35 17.50 -14.25 3.14
CA GLY A 35 17.00 -15.51 3.69
C GLY A 35 15.96 -15.35 4.79
N GLU A 36 15.70 -14.14 5.24
CA GLU A 36 14.82 -13.87 6.38
C GLU A 36 13.69 -12.92 6.03
N TRP A 37 12.53 -13.14 6.66
CA TRP A 37 11.41 -12.20 6.65
C TRP A 37 11.53 -11.23 7.81
N ILE A 38 11.56 -9.95 7.50
CA ILE A 38 11.66 -8.87 8.48
C ILE A 38 10.32 -8.15 8.56
N THR A 39 9.79 -8.02 9.78
CA THR A 39 8.54 -7.31 10.05
C THR A 39 8.82 -5.92 10.62
N THR A 40 8.07 -4.93 10.19
CA THR A 40 8.17 -3.54 10.64
C THR A 40 6.81 -3.04 11.13
N ARG A 41 6.81 -1.93 11.87
CA ARG A 41 5.54 -1.24 12.17
C ARG A 41 4.93 -0.68 10.88
N PRO A 42 3.62 -0.41 10.87
CA PRO A 42 2.96 0.20 9.73
C PRO A 42 3.65 1.52 9.32
N LEU A 43 3.93 1.67 8.02
CA LEU A 43 4.54 2.86 7.42
C LEU A 43 5.90 3.30 8.00
N GLU A 44 6.56 2.44 8.79
CA GLU A 44 7.82 2.79 9.48
C GLU A 44 8.97 3.06 8.51
N ILE A 45 9.06 2.26 7.44
CA ILE A 45 10.09 2.42 6.43
C ILE A 45 9.52 3.16 5.23
N HIS A 46 10.05 4.33 4.96
CA HIS A 46 9.70 5.11 3.78
C HIS A 46 10.94 5.76 3.16
N LYS A 47 10.87 6.06 1.88
CA LYS A 47 11.91 6.78 1.13
C LYS A 47 11.38 7.30 -0.19
N ALA A 48 12.06 8.29 -0.75
CA ALA A 48 11.78 8.72 -2.11
C ALA A 48 12.23 7.65 -3.11
N LEU A 49 11.32 7.26 -4.02
CA LEU A 49 11.59 6.43 -5.18
C LEU A 49 11.24 7.21 -6.44
N THR A 50 12.00 6.98 -7.52
CA THR A 50 11.73 7.59 -8.81
C THR A 50 10.92 6.62 -9.65
N TYR A 51 9.77 7.09 -10.12
CA TYR A 51 8.86 6.36 -11.00
C TYR A 51 8.98 6.90 -12.44
N PRO A 52 8.99 6.04 -13.44
CA PRO A 52 8.99 6.48 -14.84
C PRO A 52 7.83 7.43 -15.11
N ASN A 53 8.11 8.50 -15.86
CA ASN A 53 7.19 9.56 -16.25
C ASN A 53 6.58 10.40 -15.12
N ILE A 54 6.62 9.94 -13.86
CA ILE A 54 6.04 10.61 -12.69
C ILE A 54 7.11 11.36 -11.87
N GLY A 55 8.35 10.84 -11.85
CA GLY A 55 9.44 11.40 -11.05
C GLY A 55 9.49 10.88 -9.61
N PRO A 56 10.18 11.60 -8.69
CA PRO A 56 10.35 11.18 -7.31
C PRO A 56 9.04 11.30 -6.52
N ARG A 57 8.74 10.26 -5.70
CA ARG A 57 7.60 10.21 -4.79
C ARG A 57 7.99 9.51 -3.50
N ASP A 58 7.50 10.01 -2.37
CA ASP A 58 7.61 9.32 -1.09
C ASP A 58 6.86 8.00 -1.16
N SER A 59 7.59 6.92 -0.91
CA SER A 59 7.10 5.55 -1.03
C SER A 59 7.29 4.84 0.30
N TYR A 60 6.26 4.14 0.74
CA TYR A 60 6.19 3.43 2.00
C TYR A 60 6.30 1.93 1.76
N LEU A 61 7.09 1.25 2.57
CA LEU A 61 7.21 -0.19 2.53
C LEU A 61 6.00 -0.82 3.20
N LEU A 62 5.31 -1.68 2.44
CA LEU A 62 4.17 -2.45 2.91
C LEU A 62 4.46 -3.95 2.81
N TYR A 63 3.60 -4.75 3.41
CA TYR A 63 3.48 -6.17 3.10
C TYR A 63 2.55 -6.36 1.89
N HIS A 64 2.94 -7.23 0.98
CA HIS A 64 2.08 -7.71 -0.10
C HIS A 64 2.30 -9.20 -0.28
N GLU A 65 1.22 -9.98 -0.36
CA GLU A 65 1.26 -11.46 -0.38
C GLU A 65 2.03 -12.05 -1.57
N GLU A 66 2.06 -11.32 -2.69
CA GLU A 66 2.81 -11.74 -3.88
C GLU A 66 4.31 -11.90 -3.61
N LEU A 67 4.87 -11.20 -2.62
CA LEU A 67 6.26 -11.37 -2.22
C LEU A 67 6.55 -12.78 -1.73
N GLU A 68 5.61 -13.44 -1.04
CA GLU A 68 5.77 -14.80 -0.57
C GLU A 68 5.87 -15.78 -1.75
N SER A 69 5.00 -15.60 -2.74
CA SER A 69 5.02 -16.37 -3.97
C SER A 69 6.35 -16.21 -4.72
N LEU A 70 6.85 -14.97 -4.85
CA LEU A 70 8.12 -14.70 -5.51
C LEU A 70 9.28 -15.38 -4.78
N VAL A 71 9.40 -15.22 -3.47
CA VAL A 71 10.48 -15.81 -2.67
C VAL A 71 10.43 -17.33 -2.71
N LYS A 72 9.23 -17.92 -2.65
CA LYS A 72 9.03 -19.38 -2.70
C LYS A 72 9.46 -19.98 -4.04
N ASN A 73 9.13 -19.31 -5.15
CA ASN A 73 9.35 -19.86 -6.48
C ASN A 73 10.71 -19.47 -7.10
N PHE A 74 11.40 -18.48 -6.55
CA PHE A 74 12.70 -18.03 -7.02
C PHE A 74 13.75 -18.06 -5.90
N PRO A 75 14.39 -19.23 -5.63
CA PRO A 75 15.30 -19.39 -4.49
C PRO A 75 16.56 -18.51 -4.54
N THR A 76 16.86 -17.91 -5.67
CA THR A 76 17.99 -16.98 -5.82
C THR A 76 17.69 -15.56 -5.36
N ILE A 77 16.43 -15.24 -5.03
CA ILE A 77 16.04 -13.93 -4.51
C ILE A 77 16.71 -13.72 -3.14
N LYS A 78 17.45 -12.62 -3.04
CA LYS A 78 18.04 -12.16 -1.77
C LYS A 78 17.25 -11.01 -1.13
N ARG A 79 16.42 -10.33 -1.93
CA ARG A 79 15.64 -9.18 -1.48
C ARG A 79 14.33 -9.07 -2.25
N ALA A 80 13.21 -8.98 -1.52
CA ALA A 80 11.90 -8.69 -2.09
C ALA A 80 11.17 -7.66 -1.22
N ARG A 81 10.69 -6.58 -1.84
CA ARG A 81 10.04 -5.44 -1.15
C ARG A 81 8.91 -4.89 -1.99
N PHE A 82 7.81 -4.58 -1.35
CA PHE A 82 6.71 -3.86 -1.96
C PHE A 82 6.67 -2.41 -1.48
N TRP A 83 6.42 -1.49 -2.38
CA TRP A 83 6.39 -0.06 -2.12
C TRP A 83 5.15 0.56 -2.73
N MET A 84 4.47 1.42 -1.97
CA MET A 84 3.31 2.17 -2.42
C MET A 84 3.42 3.63 -1.99
N THR A 85 2.83 4.53 -2.79
CA THR A 85 2.81 5.96 -2.50
C THR A 85 1.48 6.37 -1.90
N PHE A 86 1.52 7.36 -1.01
CA PHE A 86 0.33 7.97 -0.40
C PHE A 86 0.52 9.48 -0.31
N GLY A 87 -0.55 10.23 -0.55
CA GLY A 87 -0.57 11.65 -0.29
C GLY A 87 -0.55 11.96 1.22
N GLN A 88 0.10 13.06 1.63
CA GLN A 88 0.18 13.43 3.04
C GLN A 88 -1.18 13.74 3.66
N GLU A 89 -2.09 14.32 2.88
CA GLU A 89 -3.46 14.55 3.31
C GLU A 89 -4.20 13.25 3.61
N TYR A 90 -4.08 12.26 2.71
CA TYR A 90 -4.64 10.92 2.93
C TYR A 90 -4.09 10.28 4.21
N LEU A 91 -2.78 10.30 4.42
CA LEU A 91 -2.16 9.73 5.63
C LEU A 91 -2.58 10.45 6.91
N THR A 92 -2.82 11.74 6.84
CA THR A 92 -3.32 12.52 7.97
C THR A 92 -4.73 12.07 8.38
N HIS A 93 -5.64 11.94 7.42
CA HIS A 93 -7.00 11.45 7.67
C HIS A 93 -7.01 9.98 8.13
N LEU A 94 -6.18 9.13 7.52
CA LEU A 94 -6.03 7.73 7.94
C LEU A 94 -5.60 7.64 9.40
N ARG A 95 -4.66 8.47 9.85
CA ARG A 95 -4.20 8.50 11.25
C ARG A 95 -5.34 8.89 12.20
N VAL A 96 -6.18 9.83 11.82
CA VAL A 96 -7.38 10.18 12.61
C VAL A 96 -8.32 8.99 12.71
N ILE A 97 -8.62 8.35 11.57
CA ILE A 97 -9.49 7.15 11.50
C ILE A 97 -8.96 6.03 12.39
N GLN A 98 -7.65 5.79 12.40
CA GLN A 98 -7.02 4.81 13.29
C GLN A 98 -7.16 5.20 14.77
N ASN A 99 -6.85 6.44 15.12
CA ASN A 99 -6.86 6.94 16.50
C ASN A 99 -8.26 6.90 17.13
N ILE A 100 -9.31 7.14 16.36
CA ILE A 100 -10.71 7.04 16.85
C ILE A 100 -11.26 5.61 16.77
N GLY A 101 -10.47 4.64 16.32
CA GLY A 101 -10.84 3.23 16.26
C GLY A 101 -11.71 2.82 15.08
N MET A 102 -11.92 3.69 14.08
CA MET A 102 -12.74 3.36 12.90
C MET A 102 -12.05 2.38 11.92
N ALA A 103 -10.74 2.15 12.05
CA ALA A 103 -10.02 1.12 11.28
C ALA A 103 -10.02 -0.27 11.96
N ARG A 104 -10.70 -0.47 13.08
CA ARG A 104 -10.79 -1.75 13.78
C ARG A 104 -11.58 -2.77 12.99
N ILE A 105 -11.13 -4.02 13.06
CA ILE A 105 -11.75 -5.19 12.41
C ILE A 105 -12.48 -6.12 13.39
N ASP A 106 -12.37 -5.86 14.68
CA ASP A 106 -13.09 -6.57 15.74
C ASP A 106 -14.48 -5.94 15.97
N GLU A 107 -15.39 -6.74 16.49
CA GLU A 107 -16.75 -6.30 16.81
C GLU A 107 -16.74 -5.32 18.01
N VAL A 108 -17.52 -4.27 17.91
CA VAL A 108 -17.87 -3.37 19.01
C VAL A 108 -19.38 -3.38 19.23
N GLU A 109 -19.81 -3.23 20.46
CA GLU A 109 -21.23 -3.17 20.80
C GLU A 109 -21.73 -1.71 20.69
N TYR A 110 -22.85 -1.53 20.01
CA TYR A 110 -23.54 -0.26 19.92
C TYR A 110 -25.06 -0.49 19.95
N ASN A 111 -25.73 0.01 21.01
CA ASN A 111 -27.19 -0.14 21.21
C ASN A 111 -27.68 -1.60 21.06
N GLY A 112 -26.96 -2.56 21.66
CA GLY A 112 -27.28 -3.98 21.60
C GLY A 112 -26.97 -4.67 20.25
N MET A 113 -26.39 -3.96 19.30
CA MET A 113 -25.92 -4.52 18.02
C MET A 113 -24.40 -4.64 18.02
N LYS A 114 -23.89 -5.69 17.38
CA LYS A 114 -22.47 -5.87 17.09
C LYS A 114 -22.16 -5.29 15.73
N ILE A 115 -21.22 -4.37 15.68
CA ILE A 115 -20.74 -3.73 14.45
C ILE A 115 -19.22 -3.83 14.36
N VAL A 116 -18.70 -3.99 13.14
CA VAL A 116 -17.28 -3.87 12.85
C VAL A 116 -17.02 -2.47 12.32
N PRO A 117 -16.25 -1.61 13.05
CA PRO A 117 -16.07 -0.20 12.68
C PRO A 117 -15.58 0.00 11.23
N LEU A 118 -14.62 -0.82 10.78
CA LEU A 118 -14.12 -0.74 9.41
C LEU A 118 -15.19 -1.04 8.35
N GLN A 119 -16.11 -1.97 8.63
CA GLN A 119 -17.22 -2.27 7.71
C GLN A 119 -18.22 -1.11 7.65
N PHE A 120 -18.49 -0.46 8.78
CA PHE A 120 -19.29 0.74 8.81
C PHE A 120 -18.63 1.90 8.06
N LEU A 121 -17.32 2.11 8.31
CA LEU A 121 -16.54 3.12 7.58
C LEU A 121 -16.60 2.88 6.06
N LYS A 122 -16.42 1.64 5.60
CA LYS A 122 -16.53 1.27 4.19
C LYS A 122 -17.89 1.66 3.58
N ALA A 123 -18.98 1.49 4.33
CA ALA A 123 -20.31 1.80 3.85
C ALA A 123 -20.57 3.30 3.67
N VAL A 124 -19.84 4.16 4.38
CA VAL A 124 -20.00 5.64 4.31
C VAL A 124 -18.94 6.33 3.46
N LEU A 125 -17.85 5.62 3.11
CA LEU A 125 -16.82 6.17 2.22
C LEU A 125 -17.34 6.28 0.78
N PRO A 126 -16.82 7.25 -0.01
CA PRO A 126 -17.09 7.30 -1.44
C PRO A 126 -16.77 5.97 -2.13
N ASN A 127 -17.66 5.52 -3.00
CA ASN A 127 -17.39 4.33 -3.81
C ASN A 127 -16.25 4.62 -4.79
N PRO A 128 -15.20 3.81 -4.86
CA PRO A 128 -14.11 4.00 -5.82
C PRO A 128 -14.57 4.12 -7.28
N GLN A 129 -15.67 3.46 -7.65
CA GLN A 129 -16.25 3.55 -8.99
C GLN A 129 -16.75 4.95 -9.34
N ASP A 130 -17.21 5.70 -8.34
CA ASP A 130 -17.74 7.05 -8.53
C ASP A 130 -16.64 8.12 -8.59
N LEU A 131 -15.39 7.74 -8.29
CA LEU A 131 -14.25 8.66 -8.28
C LEU A 131 -13.59 8.82 -9.67
N GLY A 132 -13.87 7.92 -10.60
CA GLY A 132 -13.21 7.89 -11.92
C GLY A 132 -13.49 9.11 -12.79
N GLU A 133 -14.68 9.68 -12.69
CA GLU A 133 -15.09 10.83 -13.51
C GLU A 133 -14.28 12.13 -13.23
N ASN A 134 -13.75 12.25 -12.02
CA ASN A 134 -12.98 13.42 -11.57
C ASN A 134 -11.52 13.09 -11.27
N TYR A 135 -11.02 11.98 -11.79
CA TYR A 135 -9.63 11.59 -11.59
C TYR A 135 -8.70 12.36 -12.53
N GLU A 136 -7.74 13.06 -11.95
CA GLU A 136 -6.67 13.73 -12.69
C GLU A 136 -5.31 13.17 -12.23
N GLY A 137 -4.49 12.72 -13.17
CA GLY A 137 -3.14 12.29 -12.89
C GLY A 137 -2.76 10.96 -13.52
N GLU A 138 -1.71 10.35 -12.99
CA GLU A 138 -1.09 9.14 -13.53
C GLU A 138 -0.93 8.07 -12.45
N THR A 139 -1.03 6.81 -12.86
CA THR A 139 -0.71 5.64 -12.03
C THR A 139 0.42 4.86 -12.70
N SER A 140 1.45 4.51 -11.93
CA SER A 140 2.53 3.65 -12.39
C SER A 140 2.62 2.42 -11.49
N ILE A 141 2.44 1.25 -12.09
CA ILE A 141 2.63 -0.05 -11.43
C ILE A 141 3.78 -0.74 -12.14
N GLY A 142 4.78 -1.17 -11.41
CA GLY A 142 5.93 -1.77 -12.04
C GLY A 142 6.80 -2.60 -11.08
N CYS A 143 7.68 -3.38 -11.68
CA CYS A 143 8.64 -4.21 -10.98
C CYS A 143 10.08 -3.79 -11.34
N ARG A 144 10.89 -3.46 -10.33
CA ARG A 144 12.32 -3.21 -10.52
C ARG A 144 13.10 -4.45 -10.09
N ILE A 145 13.73 -5.10 -11.05
CA ILE A 145 14.51 -6.32 -10.84
C ILE A 145 15.99 -5.97 -11.01
N ARG A 146 16.82 -6.33 -10.02
CA ARG A 146 18.27 -6.20 -10.09
C ARG A 146 18.94 -7.54 -9.77
N GLY A 147 19.88 -7.95 -10.59
CA GLY A 147 20.57 -9.22 -10.41
C GLY A 147 21.75 -9.40 -11.36
N LEU A 148 22.38 -10.57 -11.28
CA LEU A 148 23.47 -10.97 -12.15
C LEU A 148 22.93 -11.85 -13.28
N LYS A 149 23.30 -11.53 -14.52
CA LYS A 149 23.11 -12.36 -15.69
C LYS A 149 24.43 -12.43 -16.44
N ASP A 150 24.92 -13.64 -16.72
CA ASP A 150 26.21 -13.90 -17.37
C ASP A 150 27.39 -13.18 -16.68
N GLY A 151 27.37 -13.15 -15.32
CA GLY A 151 28.38 -12.51 -14.50
C GLY A 151 28.34 -10.98 -14.46
N LYS A 152 27.39 -10.34 -15.16
CA LYS A 152 27.22 -8.89 -15.19
C LYS A 152 25.96 -8.45 -14.42
N GLU A 153 26.05 -7.30 -13.78
CA GLU A 153 24.90 -6.72 -13.11
C GLU A 153 23.92 -6.12 -14.12
N HIS A 154 22.66 -6.47 -13.99
CA HIS A 154 21.55 -5.96 -14.79
C HIS A 154 20.46 -5.40 -13.90
N THR A 155 19.83 -4.33 -14.38
CA THR A 155 18.61 -3.77 -13.77
C THR A 155 17.53 -3.69 -14.85
N TYR A 156 16.38 -4.26 -14.55
CA TYR A 156 15.18 -4.17 -15.38
C TYR A 156 14.10 -3.38 -14.64
N TYR A 157 13.33 -2.63 -15.40
CA TYR A 157 12.08 -2.03 -14.95
C TYR A 157 10.97 -2.47 -15.91
N ILE A 158 9.94 -3.10 -15.36
CA ILE A 158 8.82 -3.68 -16.11
C ILE A 158 7.54 -3.05 -15.57
#